data_27a33881642f28fba2dd8b7f848f6541
#
_entry.id   27a33881642f28fba2dd8b7f848f6541
#
_cell.length_a   1.000
_cell.length_b   1.000
_cell.length_c   1.000
_cell.angle_alpha   90.00
_cell.angle_beta   90.00
_cell.angle_gamma   90.00
#
_symmetry.space_group_name_H-M   'P 1'
#
loop_
_entity.id
_entity.type
_entity.pdbx_description
1 polymer ?
#
loop_
_entity_poly.entity_id
_entity_poly.type
_entity_poly.pdbx_seq_one_letter_code
_entity_poly.pdbx_strand_id
1 'polypeptide(L)' 'MPEVKMVPVESTNLAAAGYDEESNELFILFRTGQKYSYSGVKRQVYLDLLDAESAGEYFMANIRPVYAYKRIT' A
#
# COMPACT_ATOMS: atom_id res chain seq x y z
N MET A 1 8.40 -13.90 -12.70
CA MET A 1 7.58 -12.85 -12.05
C MET A 1 8.27 -12.40 -10.80
N PRO A 2 8.61 -11.13 -10.70
CA PRO A 2 9.18 -10.66 -9.44
C PRO A 2 8.13 -10.70 -8.35
N GLU A 3 8.51 -11.22 -7.21
CA GLU A 3 7.66 -11.20 -6.05
C GLU A 3 7.69 -9.81 -5.42
N VAL A 4 6.52 -9.30 -5.11
CA VAL A 4 6.43 -8.03 -4.38
C VAL A 4 6.67 -8.32 -2.91
N LYS A 5 7.73 -7.74 -2.37
CA LYS A 5 8.06 -7.91 -0.97
C LYS A 5 7.14 -7.04 -0.12
N MET A 6 6.37 -7.68 0.75
CA MET A 6 5.49 -6.98 1.67
C MET A 6 6.26 -6.63 2.94
N VAL A 7 6.21 -5.35 3.31
CA VAL A 7 6.89 -4.82 4.49
C VAL A 7 5.85 -4.58 5.57
N PRO A 8 6.03 -5.15 6.77
CA PRO A 8 5.09 -4.91 7.87
C PRO A 8 5.02 -3.43 8.24
N VAL A 9 3.80 -2.96 8.52
CA VAL A 9 3.61 -1.59 8.99
C VAL A 9 2.83 -1.62 10.31
N GLU A 10 3.12 -0.69 11.21
CA GLU A 10 2.40 -0.56 12.45
C GLU A 10 1.19 0.34 12.23
N SER A 11 0.01 -0.27 12.24
CA SER A 11 -1.23 0.44 12.00
C SER A 11 -2.40 -0.37 12.57
N THR A 12 -3.48 0.30 12.92
CA THR A 12 -4.69 -0.37 13.37
C THR A 12 -5.42 -1.08 12.22
N ASN A 13 -5.24 -0.59 10.99
CA ASN A 13 -5.94 -1.11 9.82
C ASN A 13 -5.05 -1.88 8.85
N LEU A 14 -3.80 -1.46 8.69
CA LEU A 14 -2.88 -2.05 7.73
C LEU A 14 -1.94 -3.04 8.40
N ALA A 15 -1.71 -4.17 7.77
CA ALA A 15 -0.76 -5.16 8.25
C ALA A 15 0.58 -5.04 7.53
N ALA A 16 0.56 -4.78 6.21
CA ALA A 16 1.78 -4.70 5.42
C ALA A 16 1.55 -3.90 4.14
N ALA A 17 2.64 -3.43 3.54
CA ALA A 17 2.60 -2.74 2.25
C ALA A 17 3.76 -3.22 1.39
N GLY A 18 3.54 -3.24 0.07
CA GLY A 18 4.57 -3.60 -0.89
C GLY A 18 4.42 -2.76 -2.14
N TYR A 19 5.48 -2.68 -2.93
CA TYR A 19 5.48 -1.84 -4.14
C TYR A 19 6.18 -2.53 -5.29
N ASP A 20 5.57 -2.46 -6.47
CA ASP A 20 6.15 -2.97 -7.71
C ASP A 20 6.54 -1.78 -8.58
N GLU A 21 7.84 -1.55 -8.72
CA GLU A 21 8.37 -0.43 -9.50
C GLU A 21 8.11 -0.56 -11.00
N GLU A 22 7.99 -1.78 -11.51
CA GLU A 22 7.77 -1.99 -12.94
C GLU A 22 6.37 -1.59 -13.37
N SER A 23 5.38 -1.88 -12.54
CA SER A 23 3.98 -1.58 -12.85
C SER A 23 3.45 -0.35 -12.14
N ASN A 24 4.23 0.25 -11.24
CA ASN A 24 3.81 1.36 -10.37
C ASN A 24 2.57 0.99 -9.55
N GLU A 25 2.54 -0.25 -9.07
CA GLU A 25 1.45 -0.73 -8.24
C GLU A 25 1.86 -0.79 -6.78
N LEU A 26 0.99 -0.26 -5.92
CA LEU A 26 1.16 -0.34 -4.48
C LEU A 26 0.22 -1.42 -3.95
N PHE A 27 0.77 -2.36 -3.20
CA PHE A 27 -0.02 -3.43 -2.59
C PHE A 27 -0.21 -3.17 -1.11
N ILE A 28 -1.45 -3.30 -0.66
CA ILE A 28 -1.79 -3.10 0.75
C ILE A 28 -2.45 -4.37 1.27
N LEU A 29 -1.91 -4.90 2.36
CA LEU A 29 -2.52 -5.99 3.09
C LEU A 29 -3.16 -5.41 4.34
N PHE A 30 -4.48 -5.59 4.47
CA PHE A 30 -5.21 -5.14 5.64
C PHE A 30 -5.17 -6.19 6.73
N ARG A 31 -5.37 -5.77 7.98
CA ARG A 31 -5.37 -6.70 9.11
C ARG A 31 -6.48 -7.73 9.06
N THR A 32 -7.53 -7.43 8.28
CA THR A 32 -8.62 -8.40 8.04
C THR A 32 -8.23 -9.52 7.09
N GLY A 33 -7.03 -9.43 6.47
CA GLY A 33 -6.55 -10.44 5.54
C GLY A 33 -6.78 -10.10 4.08
N GLN A 34 -7.50 -9.03 3.78
CA GLN A 34 -7.76 -8.61 2.41
C GLN A 34 -6.54 -7.89 1.82
N LYS A 35 -6.27 -8.15 0.56
CA LYS A 35 -5.15 -7.53 -0.14
C LYS A 35 -5.67 -6.76 -1.35
N TYR A 36 -5.21 -5.52 -1.49
CA TYR A 36 -5.61 -4.63 -2.58
C TYR A 36 -4.38 -4.12 -3.31
N SER A 37 -4.53 -3.83 -4.61
CA SER A 37 -3.49 -3.12 -5.36
C SER A 37 -4.03 -1.76 -5.80
N TYR A 38 -3.16 -0.76 -5.78
CA TYR A 38 -3.46 0.60 -6.21
C TYR A 38 -2.55 0.94 -7.37
N SER A 39 -3.15 1.43 -8.47
CA SER A 39 -2.45 1.64 -9.74
C SER A 39 -1.95 3.07 -9.90
N GLY A 40 -0.85 3.24 -10.62
CA GLY A 40 -0.31 4.56 -10.92
C GLY A 40 0.32 5.27 -9.72
N VAL A 41 0.76 4.52 -8.73
CA VAL A 41 1.34 5.06 -7.51
C VAL A 41 2.83 5.26 -7.72
N LYS A 42 3.33 6.47 -7.45
CA LYS A 42 4.76 6.75 -7.55
C LYS A 42 5.48 6.14 -6.35
N ARG A 43 6.73 5.72 -6.58
CA ARG A 43 7.55 5.14 -5.52
C ARG A 43 7.63 6.02 -4.27
N GLN A 44 7.70 7.33 -4.46
CA GLN A 44 7.77 8.26 -3.33
C GLN A 44 6.57 8.15 -2.40
N VAL A 45 5.40 7.89 -2.96
CA VAL A 45 4.19 7.70 -2.15
C VAL A 45 4.33 6.48 -1.25
N TYR A 46 4.89 5.38 -1.79
CA TYR A 46 5.15 4.18 -1.01
C TYR A 46 6.14 4.46 0.13
N LEU A 47 7.23 5.17 -0.19
CA LEU A 47 8.24 5.52 0.81
C LEU A 47 7.65 6.43 1.90
N ASP A 48 6.83 7.39 1.51
CA ASP A 48 6.15 8.29 2.46
C ASP A 48 5.19 7.52 3.37
N LEU A 49 4.51 6.51 2.81
CA LEU A 49 3.63 5.64 3.59
C LEU A 49 4.41 4.90 4.67
N LEU A 50 5.57 4.33 4.31
CA LEU A 50 6.41 3.60 5.27
C LEU A 50 6.99 4.51 6.34
N ASP A 51 7.25 5.78 6.00
CA ASP A 51 7.86 6.75 6.89
C ASP A 51 6.83 7.51 7.73
N ALA A 52 5.55 7.38 7.44
CA ALA A 52 4.50 8.12 8.14
C ALA A 52 4.37 7.68 9.59
N GLU A 53 4.07 8.62 10.48
CA GLU A 53 3.81 8.29 11.89
C GLU A 53 2.62 7.35 12.03
N SER A 54 1.60 7.55 11.17
CA SER A 54 0.47 6.64 11.08
C SER A 54 0.28 6.24 9.62
N ALA A 55 0.70 5.04 9.27
CA ALA A 55 0.55 4.53 7.92
C ALA A 55 -0.94 4.46 7.54
N GLY A 56 -1.80 4.10 8.48
CA GLY A 56 -3.23 4.04 8.23
C GLY A 56 -3.83 5.39 7.88
N GLU A 57 -3.46 6.43 8.62
CA GLU A 57 -3.95 7.78 8.33
C GLU A 57 -3.42 8.30 7.00
N TYR A 58 -2.14 8.08 6.73
CA TYR A 58 -1.54 8.48 5.46
C TYR A 58 -2.26 7.81 4.29
N PHE A 59 -2.49 6.50 4.41
CA PHE A 59 -3.18 5.72 3.39
C PHE A 59 -4.59 6.27 3.13
N MET A 60 -5.35 6.51 4.18
CA MET A 60 -6.73 6.97 4.06
C MET A 60 -6.84 8.36 3.47
N ALA A 61 -5.85 9.23 3.72
CA ALA A 61 -5.87 10.61 3.24
C ALA A 61 -5.27 10.78 1.85
N ASN A 62 -4.22 10.02 1.52
CA ASN A 62 -3.41 10.28 0.34
C ASN A 62 -3.43 9.20 -0.73
N ILE A 63 -3.87 8.00 -0.40
CA ILE A 63 -3.83 6.87 -1.33
C ILE A 63 -5.23 6.43 -1.72
N ARG A 64 -6.04 6.06 -0.75
CA ARG A 64 -7.37 5.53 -0.99
C ARG A 64 -8.26 6.44 -1.84
N PRO A 65 -8.34 7.76 -1.58
CA PRO A 65 -9.21 8.63 -2.37
C PRO A 65 -8.62 9.07 -3.71
N VAL A 66 -7.33 8.80 -3.96
CA VAL A 66 -6.60 9.35 -5.09
C VAL A 66 -6.40 8.33 -6.22
N TYR A 67 -6.08 7.09 -5.86
CA TYR A 67 -5.68 6.08 -6.84
C TYR A 67 -6.75 5.02 -7.05
N ALA A 68 -6.82 4.51 -8.31
CA ALA A 68 -7.69 3.39 -8.61
C ALA A 68 -7.17 2.13 -7.93
N TYR A 69 -8.08 1.28 -7.50
CA TYR A 69 -7.71 0.07 -6.78
C TYR A 69 -8.40 -1.17 -7.33
N LYS A 70 -7.83 -2.32 -7.00
CA LYS A 70 -8.40 -3.61 -7.32
C LYS A 70 -8.17 -4.55 -6.14
N ARG A 71 -9.22 -5.28 -5.75
CA ARG A 71 -9.10 -6.28 -4.70
C ARG A 71 -8.44 -7.54 -5.28
N ILE A 72 -7.41 -8.04 -4.60
CA ILE A 72 -6.67 -9.23 -5.04
C ILE A 72 -7.16 -10.47 -4.33
N THR A 73 -7.38 -10.38 -3.04
CA THR A 73 -7.88 -11.53 -2.27
C THR A 73 -8.92 -11.11 -1.23
#